data_ebbc2cd8d7a6ec4f075382aa2953a675
#
_entry.id   ebbc2cd8d7a6ec4f075382aa2953a675
#
_cell.length_a   1.000
_cell.length_b   1.000
_cell.length_c   1.000
_cell.angle_alpha   90.00
_cell.angle_beta   90.00
_cell.angle_gamma   90.00
#
_symmetry.space_group_name_H-M   'P 1'
#
loop_
_entity.id
_entity.type
_entity.pdbx_description
1 polymer ?
#
loop_
_entity_poly.entity_id
_entity_poly.type
_entity_poly.pdbx_seq_one_letter_code
_entity_poly.pdbx_strand_id
1 'polypeptide(L)'
;MGQDIRLKTLNTLTIPALIKSQAENFSSKPALISEQETLSFSDLDNLSTNIATHLIDLGILQGDRVAIWAPNMNEWVLAAIATHKAGGVLVPINTRMKGKEAAYILNTSEAKILFSVKTFLGIDYFKLLEKEDLPYLHHQIALDENEVKESNLTFSHFKEHALNFEMPEVGEMDMADIIFTSGTTGKPKGVISSHLQNIRVFDYWSTYIGLTENDRYLIVNPFFHTFGYKAGWLAAVMKGATAYPCPVFDADKIIETINEQKISMLPGPPTLYQSILTSKLIDTMDISSLRLGVTGAASIPVQLIRDMKEKLGFETVITAYGLTESTGVVTMCTPDDDYETIATTSGCAIADVEVKCVNQDGQEVQAGEPGEILVRGYNITQGYFNNPEATQEAIDSDGWLHTGDIGILDTNGYIKITDRSKDMFIVGGFNAYPAEIENILCDHPAISQAAVIGIKDERMGEVAKAFVLLKPDHDLNADSLLQWSKDNMANYKVPREVEFVRELPTNAAGKIMKYLLKDES
;
A
#
# COMPACT_ATOMS: atom_id res chain seq x y z
N MET A 1 4.45 -28.55 1.20
CA MET A 1 4.77 -28.95 -0.19
C MET A 1 4.60 -27.72 -1.04
N GLY A 2 5.70 -26.99 -1.34
CA GLY A 2 5.65 -25.82 -2.20
C GLY A 2 5.19 -26.28 -3.59
N GLN A 3 4.01 -25.85 -4.00
CA GLN A 3 3.65 -25.93 -5.41
C GLN A 3 4.67 -25.10 -6.18
N ASP A 4 5.40 -25.76 -7.07
CA ASP A 4 6.25 -25.15 -8.08
C ASP A 4 5.32 -24.33 -8.99
N ILE A 5 4.95 -23.11 -8.54
CA ILE A 5 4.23 -22.14 -9.35
C ILE A 5 5.27 -21.65 -10.35
N ARG A 6 5.46 -22.43 -11.41
CA ARG A 6 6.20 -21.96 -12.58
C ARG A 6 5.47 -20.72 -13.05
N LEU A 7 6.05 -19.58 -12.73
CA LEU A 7 5.69 -18.31 -13.35
C LEU A 7 5.52 -18.60 -14.84
N LYS A 8 4.30 -18.50 -15.36
CA LYS A 8 4.13 -18.39 -16.80
C LYS A 8 5.04 -17.26 -17.17
N THR A 9 6.13 -17.56 -17.86
CA THR A 9 7.10 -16.56 -18.27
C THR A 9 6.32 -15.49 -18.99
N LEU A 10 6.10 -14.35 -18.30
CA LEU A 10 5.57 -13.16 -18.95
C LEU A 10 6.59 -12.81 -20.04
N ASN A 11 6.16 -12.88 -21.29
CA ASN A 11 6.98 -12.44 -22.42
C ASN A 11 7.17 -10.92 -22.44
N THR A 12 6.65 -10.22 -21.41
CA THR A 12 6.62 -8.77 -21.29
C THR A 12 7.16 -8.36 -19.92
N LEU A 13 8.29 -7.69 -19.90
CA LEU A 13 9.02 -7.31 -18.67
C LEU A 13 8.94 -5.80 -18.38
N THR A 14 8.16 -5.06 -19.18
CA THR A 14 7.92 -3.62 -19.00
C THR A 14 6.43 -3.33 -18.95
N ILE A 15 6.03 -2.30 -18.21
CA ILE A 15 4.61 -1.89 -18.13
C ILE A 15 4.06 -1.52 -19.51
N PRO A 16 4.74 -0.73 -20.38
CA PRO A 16 4.24 -0.46 -21.73
C PRO A 16 3.99 -1.73 -22.57
N ALA A 17 4.93 -2.69 -22.54
CA ALA A 17 4.78 -3.95 -23.26
C ALA A 17 3.63 -4.81 -22.70
N LEU A 18 3.44 -4.81 -21.37
CA LEU A 18 2.30 -5.47 -20.72
C LEU A 18 0.98 -4.87 -21.22
N ILE A 19 0.81 -3.55 -21.19
CA ILE A 19 -0.42 -2.89 -21.63
C ILE A 19 -0.76 -3.26 -23.07
N LYS A 20 0.21 -3.19 -23.97
CA LYS A 20 0.04 -3.57 -25.39
C LYS A 20 -0.39 -5.04 -25.53
N SER A 21 0.28 -5.96 -24.84
CA SER A 21 -0.06 -7.38 -24.85
C SER A 21 -1.47 -7.64 -24.33
N GLN A 22 -1.89 -6.95 -23.27
CA GLN A 22 -3.25 -7.12 -22.73
C GLN A 22 -4.33 -6.49 -23.61
N ALA A 23 -4.03 -5.40 -24.32
CA ALA A 23 -4.92 -4.86 -25.34
C ALA A 23 -5.11 -5.84 -26.52
N GLU A 24 -4.07 -6.57 -26.91
CA GLU A 24 -4.16 -7.63 -27.94
C GLU A 24 -4.97 -8.85 -27.43
N ASN A 25 -4.79 -9.25 -26.16
CA ASN A 25 -5.43 -10.45 -25.60
C ASN A 25 -6.91 -10.23 -25.24
N PHE A 26 -7.26 -9.04 -24.74
CA PHE A 26 -8.59 -8.75 -24.17
C PHE A 26 -9.35 -7.62 -24.88
N SER A 27 -8.72 -6.97 -25.84
CA SER A 27 -9.26 -5.92 -26.72
C SER A 27 -10.47 -5.15 -26.18
N SER A 28 -11.69 -5.57 -26.50
CA SER A 28 -12.95 -4.90 -26.16
C SER A 28 -13.46 -5.17 -24.73
N LYS A 29 -12.76 -6.00 -23.97
CA LYS A 29 -13.13 -6.28 -22.58
C LYS A 29 -12.94 -5.04 -21.71
N PRO A 30 -13.89 -4.70 -20.80
CA PRO A 30 -13.69 -3.64 -19.84
C PRO A 30 -12.45 -3.88 -18.96
N ALA A 31 -11.55 -2.90 -18.93
CA ALA A 31 -10.36 -2.88 -18.08
C ALA A 31 -10.57 -2.02 -16.84
N LEU A 32 -11.16 -0.82 -17.03
CA LEU A 32 -11.50 0.11 -15.95
C LEU A 32 -12.97 0.52 -16.06
N ILE A 33 -13.67 0.53 -14.94
CA ILE A 33 -15.06 1.03 -14.86
C ILE A 33 -15.13 2.04 -13.72
N SER A 34 -15.54 3.26 -14.02
CA SER A 34 -15.91 4.31 -13.08
C SER A 34 -17.38 4.69 -13.26
N GLU A 35 -17.91 5.57 -12.41
CA GLU A 35 -19.27 6.11 -12.58
C GLU A 35 -19.43 6.89 -13.90
N GLN A 36 -18.33 7.47 -14.41
CA GLN A 36 -18.36 8.35 -15.59
C GLN A 36 -18.06 7.60 -16.89
N GLU A 37 -17.17 6.61 -16.85
CA GLU A 37 -16.61 6.04 -18.06
C GLU A 37 -16.24 4.57 -17.87
N THR A 38 -16.44 3.77 -18.93
CA THR A 38 -15.89 2.42 -19.06
C THR A 38 -14.80 2.42 -20.12
N LEU A 39 -13.61 2.00 -19.75
CA LEU A 39 -12.46 1.87 -20.67
C LEU A 39 -12.17 0.39 -20.90
N SER A 40 -12.07 -0.01 -22.16
CA SER A 40 -11.60 -1.33 -22.55
C SER A 40 -10.07 -1.44 -22.43
N PHE A 41 -9.53 -2.65 -22.57
CA PHE A 41 -8.07 -2.85 -22.67
C PHE A 41 -7.48 -2.15 -23.89
N SER A 42 -8.20 -2.13 -25.04
CA SER A 42 -7.78 -1.35 -26.21
C SER A 42 -7.79 0.16 -25.94
N ASP A 43 -8.78 0.66 -25.18
CA ASP A 43 -8.82 2.07 -24.80
C ASP A 43 -7.64 2.44 -23.90
N LEU A 44 -7.27 1.57 -22.94
CA LEU A 44 -6.08 1.80 -22.11
C LEU A 44 -4.82 1.98 -22.97
N ASP A 45 -4.63 1.12 -23.96
CA ASP A 45 -3.46 1.19 -24.84
C ASP A 45 -3.49 2.43 -25.73
N ASN A 46 -4.61 2.67 -26.42
CA ASN A 46 -4.75 3.76 -27.38
C ASN A 46 -4.70 5.14 -26.70
N LEU A 47 -5.53 5.36 -25.66
CA LEU A 47 -5.61 6.66 -25.00
C LEU A 47 -4.32 7.00 -24.26
N SER A 48 -3.69 6.03 -23.60
CA SER A 48 -2.39 6.26 -22.96
C SER A 48 -1.28 6.51 -23.99
N THR A 49 -1.35 5.92 -25.19
CA THR A 49 -0.43 6.23 -26.29
C THR A 49 -0.62 7.68 -26.76
N ASN A 50 -1.87 8.11 -26.95
CA ASN A 50 -2.14 9.51 -27.32
C ASN A 50 -1.54 10.47 -26.28
N ILE A 51 -1.81 10.26 -25.00
CA ILE A 51 -1.27 11.09 -23.91
C ILE A 51 0.26 11.06 -23.90
N ALA A 52 0.89 9.90 -24.11
CA ALA A 52 2.35 9.77 -24.15
C ALA A 52 2.98 10.63 -25.26
N THR A 53 2.34 10.74 -26.43
CA THR A 53 2.84 11.62 -27.51
C THR A 53 2.87 13.08 -27.09
N HIS A 54 1.90 13.54 -26.31
CA HIS A 54 1.89 14.90 -25.76
C HIS A 54 2.95 15.08 -24.68
N LEU A 55 3.22 14.07 -23.84
CA LEU A 55 4.32 14.14 -22.87
C LEU A 55 5.68 14.30 -23.57
N ILE A 56 5.89 13.60 -24.67
CA ILE A 56 7.11 13.74 -25.51
C ILE A 56 7.18 15.14 -26.12
N ASP A 57 6.08 15.68 -26.64
CA ASP A 57 5.99 17.05 -27.20
C ASP A 57 6.30 18.12 -26.12
N LEU A 58 5.86 17.90 -24.88
CA LEU A 58 6.17 18.73 -23.73
C LEU A 58 7.62 18.56 -23.20
N GLY A 59 8.44 17.76 -23.87
CA GLY A 59 9.87 17.61 -23.58
C GLY A 59 10.20 16.56 -22.52
N ILE A 60 9.33 15.59 -22.27
CA ILE A 60 9.66 14.43 -21.44
C ILE A 60 10.62 13.54 -22.22
N LEU A 61 11.76 13.27 -21.60
CA LEU A 61 12.79 12.35 -22.07
C LEU A 61 12.81 11.10 -21.18
N GLN A 62 13.47 10.04 -21.66
CA GLN A 62 13.64 8.82 -20.89
C GLN A 62 14.30 9.11 -19.53
N GLY A 63 13.68 8.60 -18.47
CA GLY A 63 14.12 8.83 -17.08
C GLY A 63 13.61 10.13 -16.44
N ASP A 64 12.92 11.01 -17.16
CA ASP A 64 12.31 12.21 -16.57
C ASP A 64 11.10 11.83 -15.68
N ARG A 65 10.91 12.60 -14.61
CA ARG A 65 9.84 12.32 -13.63
C ARG A 65 8.58 13.08 -13.99
N VAL A 66 7.48 12.33 -13.93
CA VAL A 66 6.12 12.83 -14.09
C VAL A 66 5.34 12.48 -12.81
N ALA A 67 4.87 13.49 -12.12
CA ALA A 67 4.13 13.31 -10.88
C ALA A 67 2.61 13.20 -11.11
N ILE A 68 1.92 12.44 -10.26
CA ILE A 68 0.45 12.40 -10.23
C ILE A 68 -0.02 12.68 -8.80
N TRP A 69 -0.88 13.70 -8.65
CA TRP A 69 -1.49 14.09 -7.37
C TRP A 69 -3.01 14.11 -7.49
N ALA A 70 -3.61 12.93 -7.41
CA ALA A 70 -5.04 12.72 -7.64
C ALA A 70 -5.55 11.48 -6.87
N PRO A 71 -6.87 11.37 -6.62
CA PRO A 71 -7.49 10.17 -6.07
C PRO A 71 -7.52 9.02 -7.08
N ASN A 72 -8.06 7.87 -6.66
CA ASN A 72 -8.30 6.74 -7.54
C ASN A 72 -9.32 7.12 -8.62
N MET A 73 -8.91 7.13 -9.88
CA MET A 73 -9.73 7.46 -11.04
C MET A 73 -9.10 6.88 -12.33
N ASN A 74 -9.89 6.75 -13.39
CA ASN A 74 -9.41 6.20 -14.67
C ASN A 74 -8.27 7.03 -15.27
N GLU A 75 -8.36 8.37 -15.17
CA GLU A 75 -7.38 9.31 -15.68
C GLU A 75 -6.02 9.15 -14.99
N TRP A 76 -6.00 8.79 -13.70
CA TRP A 76 -4.77 8.48 -12.97
C TRP A 76 -4.04 7.30 -13.63
N VAL A 77 -4.78 6.23 -13.96
CA VAL A 77 -4.21 5.03 -14.61
C VAL A 77 -3.72 5.36 -16.02
N LEU A 78 -4.49 6.11 -16.79
CA LEU A 78 -4.08 6.55 -18.13
C LEU A 78 -2.82 7.41 -18.09
N ALA A 79 -2.73 8.37 -17.15
CA ALA A 79 -1.55 9.24 -16.98
C ALA A 79 -0.31 8.42 -16.56
N ALA A 80 -0.47 7.45 -15.67
CA ALA A 80 0.61 6.56 -15.25
C ALA A 80 1.14 5.70 -16.41
N ILE A 81 0.24 5.07 -17.17
CA ILE A 81 0.63 4.26 -18.34
C ILE A 81 1.30 5.14 -19.40
N ALA A 82 0.75 6.33 -19.67
CA ALA A 82 1.32 7.29 -20.62
C ALA A 82 2.72 7.73 -20.21
N THR A 83 2.94 7.98 -18.91
CA THR A 83 4.26 8.28 -18.37
C THR A 83 5.26 7.18 -18.70
N HIS A 84 4.90 5.93 -18.44
CA HIS A 84 5.77 4.79 -18.76
C HIS A 84 6.01 4.62 -20.27
N LYS A 85 4.98 4.85 -21.11
CA LYS A 85 5.13 4.80 -22.58
C LYS A 85 6.03 5.90 -23.13
N ALA A 86 6.02 7.08 -22.52
CA ALA A 86 6.92 8.17 -22.87
C ALA A 86 8.37 7.97 -22.33
N GLY A 87 8.65 6.83 -21.67
CA GLY A 87 9.94 6.55 -21.02
C GLY A 87 10.14 7.31 -19.71
N GLY A 88 9.09 7.94 -19.18
CA GLY A 88 9.12 8.69 -17.94
C GLY A 88 9.00 7.80 -16.71
N VAL A 89 9.38 8.36 -15.56
CA VAL A 89 9.32 7.75 -14.23
C VAL A 89 8.15 8.32 -13.45
N LEU A 90 7.26 7.46 -12.98
CA LEU A 90 6.06 7.85 -12.24
C LEU A 90 6.39 8.27 -10.79
N VAL A 91 5.87 9.41 -10.35
CA VAL A 91 5.99 9.90 -8.98
C VAL A 91 4.60 10.12 -8.38
N PRO A 92 4.01 9.13 -7.69
CA PRO A 92 2.70 9.28 -7.06
C PRO A 92 2.80 10.16 -5.81
N ILE A 93 1.88 11.12 -5.65
CA ILE A 93 1.81 12.00 -4.49
C ILE A 93 0.54 11.71 -3.69
N ASN A 94 0.68 11.59 -2.38
CA ASN A 94 -0.42 11.34 -1.46
C ASN A 94 -1.41 12.52 -1.44
N THR A 95 -2.68 12.24 -1.69
CA THR A 95 -3.75 13.24 -1.75
C THR A 95 -4.02 13.97 -0.42
N ARG A 96 -3.53 13.46 0.71
CA ARG A 96 -3.64 14.12 2.02
C ARG A 96 -2.53 15.13 2.29
N MET A 97 -1.48 15.16 1.47
CA MET A 97 -0.37 16.10 1.61
C MET A 97 -0.81 17.53 1.39
N LYS A 98 -0.15 18.46 2.08
CA LYS A 98 -0.30 19.90 1.88
C LYS A 98 0.71 20.42 0.85
N GLY A 99 0.55 21.66 0.41
CA GLY A 99 1.39 22.26 -0.65
C GLY A 99 2.89 22.09 -0.41
N LYS A 100 3.37 22.39 0.81
CA LYS A 100 4.80 22.23 1.15
C LYS A 100 5.30 20.79 1.07
N GLU A 101 4.48 19.82 1.46
CA GLU A 101 4.85 18.41 1.41
C GLU A 101 4.89 17.92 -0.05
N ALA A 102 3.89 18.30 -0.85
CA ALA A 102 3.87 18.02 -2.28
C ALA A 102 5.03 18.70 -3.02
N ALA A 103 5.30 19.97 -2.71
CA ALA A 103 6.43 20.71 -3.27
C ALA A 103 7.79 20.06 -2.93
N TYR A 104 7.94 19.54 -1.70
CA TYR A 104 9.13 18.78 -1.33
C TYR A 104 9.33 17.56 -2.24
N ILE A 105 8.27 16.79 -2.51
CA ILE A 105 8.33 15.61 -3.39
C ILE A 105 8.65 16.03 -4.83
N LEU A 106 7.95 17.05 -5.35
CA LEU A 106 8.18 17.57 -6.71
C LEU A 106 9.63 18.03 -6.91
N ASN A 107 10.17 18.76 -5.94
CA ASN A 107 11.54 19.25 -6.01
C ASN A 107 12.58 18.15 -5.80
N THR A 108 12.36 17.24 -4.85
CA THR A 108 13.30 16.14 -4.58
C THR A 108 13.35 15.16 -5.74
N SER A 109 12.21 14.88 -6.36
CA SER A 109 12.15 14.03 -7.56
C SER A 109 12.53 14.78 -8.84
N GLU A 110 12.66 16.11 -8.81
CA GLU A 110 12.86 16.97 -9.99
C GLU A 110 11.79 16.69 -11.05
N ALA A 111 10.51 16.60 -10.62
CA ALA A 111 9.40 16.31 -11.51
C ALA A 111 9.17 17.46 -12.50
N LYS A 112 9.10 17.14 -13.80
CA LYS A 112 8.91 18.13 -14.88
C LYS A 112 7.44 18.42 -15.16
N ILE A 113 6.58 17.42 -14.99
CA ILE A 113 5.13 17.52 -15.22
C ILE A 113 4.42 17.00 -13.97
N LEU A 114 3.34 17.70 -13.60
CA LEU A 114 2.39 17.27 -12.58
C LEU A 114 1.01 17.11 -13.21
N PHE A 115 0.47 15.90 -13.17
CA PHE A 115 -0.95 15.65 -13.33
C PHE A 115 -1.64 15.77 -11.98
N SER A 116 -2.69 16.58 -11.87
CA SER A 116 -3.45 16.66 -10.64
C SER A 116 -4.93 16.95 -10.89
N VAL A 117 -5.80 16.60 -9.94
CA VAL A 117 -7.15 17.15 -9.94
C VAL A 117 -7.10 18.58 -9.44
N LYS A 118 -8.01 19.42 -9.92
CA LYS A 118 -8.12 20.80 -9.40
C LYS A 118 -8.70 20.79 -8.00
N THR A 119 -9.78 20.05 -7.79
CA THR A 119 -10.48 19.99 -6.50
C THR A 119 -10.84 18.58 -6.11
N PHE A 120 -10.49 18.20 -4.87
CA PHE A 120 -10.90 16.93 -4.28
C PHE A 120 -11.19 17.12 -2.78
N LEU A 121 -12.36 16.65 -2.31
CA LEU A 121 -12.83 16.79 -0.93
C LEU A 121 -12.75 18.25 -0.39
N GLY A 122 -13.06 19.23 -1.25
CA GLY A 122 -13.05 20.66 -0.91
C GLY A 122 -11.66 21.29 -0.86
N ILE A 123 -10.60 20.56 -1.25
CA ILE A 123 -9.23 21.08 -1.32
C ILE A 123 -8.89 21.40 -2.77
N ASP A 124 -8.42 22.62 -3.03
CA ASP A 124 -7.91 23.08 -4.32
C ASP A 124 -6.40 22.81 -4.40
N TYR A 125 -6.00 21.80 -5.17
CA TYR A 125 -4.61 21.32 -5.28
C TYR A 125 -3.71 22.30 -6.04
N PHE A 126 -4.26 23.01 -7.03
CA PHE A 126 -3.52 24.03 -7.76
C PHE A 126 -3.16 25.20 -6.84
N LYS A 127 -4.14 25.65 -6.05
CA LYS A 127 -3.93 26.73 -5.09
C LYS A 127 -2.93 26.38 -3.99
N LEU A 128 -2.84 25.13 -3.60
CA LEU A 128 -1.85 24.70 -2.61
C LEU A 128 -0.41 24.91 -3.08
N LEU A 129 -0.16 24.89 -4.40
CA LEU A 129 1.17 25.04 -4.98
C LEU A 129 1.49 26.47 -5.44
N GLU A 130 0.53 27.39 -5.51
CA GLU A 130 0.73 28.77 -6.03
C GLU A 130 1.88 29.54 -5.36
N LYS A 131 2.17 29.23 -4.09
CA LYS A 131 3.20 29.92 -3.30
C LYS A 131 4.49 29.14 -3.13
N GLU A 132 4.55 27.95 -3.67
CA GLU A 132 5.71 27.06 -3.53
C GLU A 132 6.70 27.31 -4.68
N ASP A 133 7.97 27.23 -4.37
CA ASP A 133 9.04 27.31 -5.37
C ASP A 133 9.23 25.94 -6.02
N LEU A 134 8.97 25.84 -7.33
CA LEU A 134 8.97 24.60 -8.10
C LEU A 134 9.88 24.71 -9.33
N PRO A 135 11.20 24.84 -9.16
CA PRO A 135 12.13 25.18 -10.24
C PRO A 135 12.21 24.14 -11.37
N TYR A 136 11.80 22.89 -11.09
CA TYR A 136 11.83 21.81 -12.08
C TYR A 136 10.49 21.58 -12.76
N LEU A 137 9.39 22.06 -12.17
CA LEU A 137 8.04 21.82 -12.70
C LEU A 137 7.74 22.78 -13.85
N HIS A 138 7.60 22.23 -15.06
CA HIS A 138 7.33 23.01 -16.27
C HIS A 138 5.83 23.11 -16.56
N HIS A 139 5.06 22.02 -16.30
CA HIS A 139 3.65 21.95 -16.62
C HIS A 139 2.85 21.31 -15.48
N GLN A 140 1.67 21.91 -15.21
CA GLN A 140 0.65 21.32 -14.36
C GLN A 140 -0.61 21.12 -15.18
N ILE A 141 -1.10 19.87 -15.25
CA ILE A 141 -2.19 19.44 -16.13
C ILE A 141 -3.33 18.91 -15.27
N ALA A 142 -4.53 19.47 -15.45
CA ALA A 142 -5.72 19.03 -14.73
C ALA A 142 -6.26 17.71 -15.32
N LEU A 143 -6.52 16.73 -14.46
CA LEU A 143 -7.16 15.46 -14.81
C LEU A 143 -8.69 15.58 -14.87
N ASP A 144 -9.27 16.46 -14.04
CA ASP A 144 -10.69 16.79 -13.96
C ASP A 144 -11.03 17.99 -14.86
N GLU A 145 -11.81 17.77 -15.90
CA GLU A 145 -12.00 18.69 -17.02
C GLU A 145 -12.82 19.95 -16.74
N ASN A 146 -13.49 20.04 -15.62
CA ASN A 146 -14.63 20.94 -15.49
C ASN A 146 -14.29 22.44 -15.37
N GLU A 147 -13.00 22.86 -15.31
CA GLU A 147 -12.70 24.26 -14.99
C GLU A 147 -11.48 24.94 -15.66
N VAL A 148 -10.77 24.32 -16.60
CA VAL A 148 -9.60 24.98 -17.24
C VAL A 148 -9.99 25.70 -18.52
N LYS A 149 -10.32 26.97 -18.39
CA LYS A 149 -10.46 27.88 -19.54
C LYS A 149 -9.06 28.39 -19.93
N GLU A 150 -8.62 28.21 -21.14
CA GLU A 150 -7.52 28.95 -21.80
C GLU A 150 -6.22 28.22 -22.17
N SER A 151 -6.06 26.91 -22.00
CA SER A 151 -4.90 26.26 -22.62
C SER A 151 -5.29 24.94 -23.33
N ASN A 152 -4.64 24.65 -24.46
CA ASN A 152 -4.73 23.34 -25.13
C ASN A 152 -4.07 22.23 -24.29
N LEU A 153 -3.64 22.52 -23.07
CA LEU A 153 -3.04 21.59 -22.11
C LEU A 153 -4.13 20.99 -21.20
N THR A 154 -5.14 20.35 -21.79
CA THR A 154 -6.16 19.63 -21.04
C THR A 154 -5.98 18.14 -21.23
N PHE A 155 -6.30 17.36 -20.20
CA PHE A 155 -6.16 15.91 -20.25
C PHE A 155 -7.07 15.28 -21.32
N SER A 156 -8.29 15.81 -21.54
CA SER A 156 -9.16 15.36 -22.61
C SER A 156 -8.55 15.58 -23.99
N HIS A 157 -7.96 16.74 -24.23
CA HIS A 157 -7.30 17.00 -25.51
C HIS A 157 -6.19 15.97 -25.78
N PHE A 158 -5.42 15.62 -24.75
CA PHE A 158 -4.37 14.60 -24.86
C PHE A 158 -4.95 13.20 -25.14
N LYS A 159 -6.08 12.84 -24.53
CA LYS A 159 -6.76 11.56 -24.79
C LYS A 159 -7.22 11.46 -26.25
N GLU A 160 -7.80 12.52 -26.79
CA GLU A 160 -8.49 12.50 -28.09
C GLU A 160 -7.57 12.60 -29.29
N HIS A 161 -6.37 13.17 -29.15
CA HIS A 161 -5.49 13.52 -30.26
C HIS A 161 -4.09 12.98 -30.06
N ALA A 162 -3.70 12.03 -30.93
CA ALA A 162 -2.30 11.60 -30.98
C ALA A 162 -1.46 12.58 -31.82
N LEU A 163 -0.24 12.83 -31.36
CA LEU A 163 0.80 13.50 -32.15
C LEU A 163 1.69 12.46 -32.84
N ASN A 164 2.42 12.90 -33.87
CA ASN A 164 3.28 11.99 -34.61
C ASN A 164 4.68 11.91 -33.98
N PHE A 165 4.79 11.13 -32.90
CA PHE A 165 6.04 10.81 -32.23
C PHE A 165 6.24 9.30 -32.16
N GLU A 166 7.49 8.86 -32.30
CA GLU A 166 7.86 7.48 -31.99
C GLU A 166 8.01 7.29 -30.48
N MET A 167 7.44 6.20 -29.94
CA MET A 167 7.62 5.84 -28.54
C MET A 167 9.05 5.42 -28.28
N PRO A 168 9.69 5.87 -27.20
CA PRO A 168 11.01 5.41 -26.82
C PRO A 168 11.01 3.92 -26.49
N GLU A 169 12.15 3.28 -26.65
CA GLU A 169 12.35 1.92 -26.15
C GLU A 169 12.55 1.95 -24.63
N VAL A 170 11.69 1.25 -23.91
CA VAL A 170 11.73 1.16 -22.44
C VAL A 170 12.33 -0.17 -22.03
N GLY A 171 13.43 -0.13 -21.28
CA GLY A 171 14.13 -1.29 -20.76
C GLY A 171 13.49 -1.84 -19.49
N GLU A 172 13.65 -3.14 -19.25
CA GLU A 172 13.11 -3.80 -18.06
C GLU A 172 13.72 -3.28 -16.74
N MET A 173 14.98 -2.83 -16.78
CA MET A 173 15.71 -2.28 -15.64
C MET A 173 15.58 -0.77 -15.49
N ASP A 174 14.90 -0.09 -16.43
CA ASP A 174 14.61 1.32 -16.30
C ASP A 174 13.73 1.59 -15.06
N MET A 175 13.94 2.74 -14.44
CA MET A 175 13.09 3.18 -13.33
C MET A 175 11.65 3.33 -13.81
N ALA A 176 10.73 2.62 -13.19
CA ALA A 176 9.30 2.75 -13.44
C ALA A 176 8.65 3.79 -12.53
N ASP A 177 9.01 3.77 -11.26
CA ASP A 177 8.41 4.67 -10.26
C ASP A 177 9.38 5.04 -9.14
N ILE A 178 9.07 6.18 -8.51
CA ILE A 178 9.68 6.66 -7.26
C ILE A 178 8.55 6.92 -6.27
N ILE A 179 8.38 6.04 -5.29
CA ILE A 179 7.35 6.19 -4.26
C ILE A 179 7.98 6.76 -2.99
N PHE A 180 7.49 7.90 -2.53
CA PHE A 180 8.00 8.55 -1.33
C PHE A 180 7.41 7.94 -0.07
N THR A 181 8.29 7.47 0.83
CA THR A 181 7.93 6.93 2.14
C THR A 181 8.25 7.95 3.23
N SER A 182 7.40 8.03 4.25
CA SER A 182 7.70 8.80 5.46
C SER A 182 8.84 8.10 6.21
N GLY A 183 10.06 8.56 5.99
CA GLY A 183 11.23 8.04 6.69
C GLY A 183 11.17 8.35 8.19
N THR A 184 11.80 7.50 8.98
CA THR A 184 11.93 7.69 10.45
C THR A 184 12.81 8.89 10.83
N THR A 185 13.48 9.51 9.86
CA THR A 185 14.37 10.69 10.01
C THR A 185 13.69 12.03 9.69
N GLY A 186 12.38 12.05 9.48
CA GLY A 186 11.56 13.26 9.34
C GLY A 186 11.32 13.75 7.92
N LYS A 187 12.16 13.44 6.93
CA LYS A 187 11.93 13.80 5.51
C LYS A 187 11.64 12.56 4.68
N PRO A 188 10.60 12.59 3.81
CA PRO A 188 10.31 11.47 2.92
C PRO A 188 11.47 11.12 2.00
N LYS A 189 11.73 9.82 1.81
CA LYS A 189 12.74 9.28 0.89
C LYS A 189 12.05 8.67 -0.32
N GLY A 190 12.54 8.93 -1.52
CA GLY A 190 11.98 8.38 -2.76
C GLY A 190 12.55 7.00 -3.07
N VAL A 191 11.75 5.96 -2.92
CA VAL A 191 12.13 4.55 -3.18
C VAL A 191 11.98 4.26 -4.66
N ILE A 192 13.04 3.75 -5.29
CA ILE A 192 13.08 3.44 -6.72
C ILE A 192 12.61 1.99 -6.96
N SER A 193 11.74 1.79 -7.96
CA SER A 193 11.44 0.46 -8.50
C SER A 193 11.59 0.44 -10.02
N SER A 194 12.11 -0.66 -10.57
CA SER A 194 12.17 -0.89 -12.02
C SER A 194 10.88 -1.49 -12.57
N HIS A 195 10.74 -1.48 -13.90
CA HIS A 195 9.64 -2.19 -14.57
C HIS A 195 9.64 -3.68 -14.25
N LEU A 196 10.80 -4.34 -14.33
CA LEU A 196 10.96 -5.76 -14.03
C LEU A 196 10.51 -6.10 -12.61
N GLN A 197 10.91 -5.31 -11.62
CA GLN A 197 10.51 -5.53 -10.24
C GLN A 197 8.99 -5.47 -10.08
N ASN A 198 8.35 -4.44 -10.63
CA ASN A 198 6.90 -4.28 -10.58
C ASN A 198 6.17 -5.46 -11.24
N ILE A 199 6.61 -5.85 -12.43
CA ILE A 199 5.99 -6.95 -13.18
C ILE A 199 6.18 -8.28 -12.44
N ARG A 200 7.40 -8.61 -12.03
CA ARG A 200 7.71 -9.92 -11.45
C ARG A 200 7.06 -10.12 -10.08
N VAL A 201 7.10 -9.12 -9.21
CA VAL A 201 6.48 -9.19 -7.88
C VAL A 201 4.97 -9.37 -8.00
N PHE A 202 4.31 -8.56 -8.85
CA PHE A 202 2.86 -8.57 -8.90
C PHE A 202 2.26 -9.61 -9.84
N ASP A 203 3.05 -10.19 -10.76
CA ASP A 203 2.65 -11.43 -11.44
C ASP A 203 2.64 -12.61 -10.45
N TYR A 204 3.68 -12.73 -9.62
CA TYR A 204 3.70 -13.73 -8.55
C TYR A 204 2.52 -13.54 -7.59
N TRP A 205 2.37 -12.33 -7.04
CA TRP A 205 1.31 -12.00 -6.08
C TRP A 205 -0.08 -12.32 -6.64
N SER A 206 -0.41 -11.82 -7.82
CA SER A 206 -1.73 -11.99 -8.43
C SER A 206 -2.03 -13.45 -8.82
N THR A 207 -1.00 -14.20 -9.27
CA THR A 207 -1.13 -15.64 -9.54
C THR A 207 -1.39 -16.41 -8.25
N TYR A 208 -0.64 -16.07 -7.20
CA TYR A 208 -0.69 -16.78 -5.92
C TYR A 208 -2.02 -16.63 -5.21
N ILE A 209 -2.63 -15.44 -5.23
CA ILE A 209 -3.97 -15.22 -4.67
C ILE A 209 -5.09 -15.76 -5.56
N GLY A 210 -4.80 -16.22 -6.77
CA GLY A 210 -5.77 -16.74 -7.72
C GLY A 210 -6.59 -15.67 -8.44
N LEU A 211 -6.02 -14.46 -8.69
CA LEU A 211 -6.65 -13.43 -9.51
C LEU A 211 -6.70 -13.87 -10.97
N THR A 212 -7.85 -13.72 -11.62
CA THR A 212 -8.13 -14.15 -13.00
C THR A 212 -8.80 -13.05 -13.82
N GLU A 213 -8.89 -13.29 -15.12
CA GLU A 213 -9.61 -12.40 -16.04
C GLU A 213 -11.12 -12.26 -15.76
N ASN A 214 -11.69 -13.19 -15.00
CA ASN A 214 -13.11 -13.14 -14.64
C ASN A 214 -13.42 -12.27 -13.42
N ASP A 215 -12.38 -11.79 -12.75
CA ASP A 215 -12.53 -11.00 -11.54
C ASP A 215 -12.91 -9.55 -11.81
N ARG A 216 -13.67 -9.02 -10.86
CA ARG A 216 -14.11 -7.64 -10.78
C ARG A 216 -13.54 -7.05 -9.50
N TYR A 217 -12.50 -6.24 -9.64
CA TYR A 217 -11.64 -5.80 -8.55
C TYR A 217 -11.99 -4.36 -8.12
N LEU A 218 -12.62 -4.19 -6.97
CA LEU A 218 -12.85 -2.88 -6.36
C LEU A 218 -11.61 -2.42 -5.60
N ILE A 219 -10.98 -1.34 -6.06
CA ILE A 219 -9.71 -0.86 -5.52
C ILE A 219 -9.96 0.36 -4.63
N VAL A 220 -10.03 0.13 -3.33
CA VAL A 220 -10.18 1.18 -2.30
C VAL A 220 -8.84 1.72 -1.81
N ASN A 221 -7.78 0.92 -1.92
CA ASN A 221 -6.43 1.36 -1.57
C ASN A 221 -5.96 2.47 -2.50
N PRO A 222 -5.35 3.56 -1.95
CA PRO A 222 -4.95 4.70 -2.78
C PRO A 222 -3.92 4.34 -3.84
N PHE A 223 -4.07 4.86 -5.06
CA PHE A 223 -3.14 4.64 -6.17
C PHE A 223 -1.77 5.26 -5.96
N PHE A 224 -1.65 6.24 -5.06
CA PHE A 224 -0.33 6.77 -4.68
C PHE A 224 0.47 5.83 -3.75
N HIS A 225 -0.10 4.72 -3.33
CA HIS A 225 0.54 3.70 -2.49
C HIS A 225 0.73 2.40 -3.28
N THR A 226 1.80 1.66 -2.98
CA THR A 226 2.14 0.38 -3.62
C THR A 226 0.95 -0.58 -3.70
N PHE A 227 0.12 -0.65 -2.65
CA PHE A 227 -1.02 -1.55 -2.61
C PHE A 227 -2.13 -1.16 -3.60
N GLY A 228 -2.45 0.13 -3.76
CA GLY A 228 -3.45 0.57 -4.74
C GLY A 228 -2.92 0.59 -6.18
N TYR A 229 -1.67 0.96 -6.36
CA TYR A 229 -1.02 1.00 -7.67
C TYR A 229 -0.66 -0.40 -8.16
N LYS A 230 0.31 -1.03 -7.48
CA LYS A 230 0.98 -2.25 -7.98
C LYS A 230 0.13 -3.50 -7.74
N ALA A 231 -0.33 -3.74 -6.51
CA ALA A 231 -1.25 -4.81 -6.21
C ALA A 231 -2.70 -4.52 -6.67
N GLY A 232 -3.02 -3.24 -6.91
CA GLY A 232 -4.33 -2.80 -7.41
C GLY A 232 -4.44 -2.87 -8.93
N TRP A 233 -4.44 -1.70 -9.60
CA TRP A 233 -4.76 -1.65 -11.02
C TRP A 233 -3.73 -2.37 -11.90
N LEU A 234 -2.43 -2.33 -11.55
CA LEU A 234 -1.41 -3.02 -12.35
C LEU A 234 -1.62 -4.54 -12.31
N ALA A 235 -1.87 -5.12 -11.13
CA ALA A 235 -2.17 -6.54 -10.99
C ALA A 235 -3.48 -6.93 -11.70
N ALA A 236 -4.53 -6.08 -11.61
CA ALA A 236 -5.78 -6.31 -12.33
C ALA A 236 -5.56 -6.36 -13.85
N VAL A 237 -4.86 -5.37 -14.40
CA VAL A 237 -4.52 -5.34 -15.82
C VAL A 237 -3.68 -6.56 -16.22
N MET A 238 -2.71 -6.92 -15.41
CA MET A 238 -1.80 -8.06 -15.63
C MET A 238 -2.57 -9.38 -15.82
N LYS A 239 -3.66 -9.57 -15.07
CA LYS A 239 -4.51 -10.78 -15.16
C LYS A 239 -5.72 -10.62 -16.10
N GLY A 240 -5.88 -9.47 -16.75
CA GLY A 240 -7.04 -9.21 -17.58
C GLY A 240 -8.33 -9.01 -16.78
N ALA A 241 -8.24 -8.73 -15.47
CA ALA A 241 -9.39 -8.45 -14.61
C ALA A 241 -9.93 -7.04 -14.85
N THR A 242 -11.21 -6.81 -14.54
CA THR A 242 -11.82 -5.48 -14.60
C THR A 242 -11.63 -4.76 -13.27
N ALA A 243 -10.99 -3.60 -13.27
CA ALA A 243 -10.76 -2.79 -12.08
C ALA A 243 -11.80 -1.68 -11.92
N TYR A 244 -12.16 -1.41 -10.67
CA TYR A 244 -13.12 -0.37 -10.26
C TYR A 244 -12.40 0.59 -9.30
N PRO A 245 -11.87 1.73 -9.78
CA PRO A 245 -11.26 2.73 -8.92
C PRO A 245 -12.28 3.32 -7.94
N CYS A 246 -11.98 3.27 -6.64
CA CYS A 246 -12.82 3.87 -5.61
C CYS A 246 -12.08 5.11 -5.05
N PRO A 247 -12.56 6.34 -5.32
CA PRO A 247 -11.86 7.56 -4.93
C PRO A 247 -11.97 7.88 -3.45
N VAL A 248 -13.06 7.47 -2.80
CA VAL A 248 -13.35 7.76 -1.39
C VAL A 248 -13.92 6.51 -0.73
N PHE A 249 -13.42 6.18 0.45
CA PHE A 249 -13.94 5.11 1.26
C PHE A 249 -15.31 5.52 1.85
N ASP A 250 -16.33 4.70 1.56
CA ASP A 250 -17.65 4.75 2.17
C ASP A 250 -18.19 3.31 2.20
N ALA A 251 -18.43 2.76 3.39
CA ALA A 251 -18.79 1.35 3.54
C ALA A 251 -20.11 1.00 2.84
N ASP A 252 -21.11 1.88 2.91
CA ASP A 252 -22.43 1.65 2.31
C ASP A 252 -22.32 1.67 0.78
N LYS A 253 -21.61 2.63 0.20
CA LYS A 253 -21.34 2.68 -1.25
C LYS A 253 -20.54 1.48 -1.74
N ILE A 254 -19.58 1.00 -0.94
CA ILE A 254 -18.84 -0.21 -1.27
C ILE A 254 -19.77 -1.41 -1.36
N ILE A 255 -20.69 -1.59 -0.39
CA ILE A 255 -21.66 -2.69 -0.40
C ILE A 255 -22.61 -2.57 -1.60
N GLU A 256 -23.12 -1.37 -1.90
CA GLU A 256 -23.91 -1.11 -3.09
C GLU A 256 -23.14 -1.48 -4.37
N THR A 257 -21.88 -1.06 -4.48
CA THR A 257 -21.02 -1.39 -5.64
C THR A 257 -20.79 -2.90 -5.75
N ILE A 258 -20.57 -3.61 -4.63
CA ILE A 258 -20.40 -5.08 -4.64
C ILE A 258 -21.68 -5.72 -5.21
N ASN A 259 -22.85 -5.30 -4.71
CA ASN A 259 -24.13 -5.83 -5.17
C ASN A 259 -24.38 -5.56 -6.65
N GLU A 260 -24.21 -4.32 -7.10
CA GLU A 260 -24.53 -3.88 -8.47
C GLU A 260 -23.54 -4.40 -9.49
N GLN A 261 -22.27 -4.27 -9.17
CA GLN A 261 -21.17 -4.59 -10.08
C GLN A 261 -20.66 -6.03 -9.91
N LYS A 262 -21.24 -6.80 -8.98
CA LYS A 262 -20.78 -8.18 -8.70
C LYS A 262 -19.27 -8.26 -8.47
N ILE A 263 -18.78 -7.39 -7.59
CA ILE A 263 -17.38 -7.35 -7.22
C ILE A 263 -16.95 -8.68 -6.62
N SER A 264 -15.84 -9.24 -7.09
CA SER A 264 -15.31 -10.52 -6.62
C SER A 264 -14.03 -10.39 -5.78
N MET A 265 -13.33 -9.26 -5.92
CA MET A 265 -12.09 -9.00 -5.18
C MET A 265 -12.15 -7.64 -4.48
N LEU A 266 -11.86 -7.64 -3.18
CA LEU A 266 -11.87 -6.46 -2.34
C LEU A 266 -10.72 -6.52 -1.31
N PRO A 267 -9.49 -6.13 -1.64
CA PRO A 267 -8.40 -5.97 -0.68
C PRO A 267 -8.50 -4.67 0.10
N GLY A 268 -8.10 -4.71 1.36
CA GLY A 268 -8.06 -3.51 2.18
C GLY A 268 -7.59 -3.74 3.61
N PRO A 269 -7.44 -2.68 4.41
CA PRO A 269 -7.07 -2.80 5.81
C PRO A 269 -8.18 -3.46 6.64
N PRO A 270 -7.89 -3.99 7.83
CA PRO A 270 -8.90 -4.60 8.71
C PRO A 270 -10.12 -3.72 8.98
N THR A 271 -9.92 -2.41 9.09
CA THR A 271 -10.98 -1.41 9.32
C THR A 271 -12.02 -1.36 8.19
N LEU A 272 -11.63 -1.65 6.95
CA LEU A 272 -12.55 -1.75 5.82
C LEU A 272 -13.61 -2.83 6.10
N TYR A 273 -13.16 -4.03 6.43
CA TYR A 273 -14.05 -5.18 6.64
C TYR A 273 -14.88 -5.02 7.91
N GLN A 274 -14.31 -4.43 8.98
CA GLN A 274 -15.07 -4.11 10.19
C GLN A 274 -16.21 -3.13 9.89
N SER A 275 -15.97 -2.11 9.06
CA SER A 275 -17.00 -1.15 8.66
C SER A 275 -18.10 -1.81 7.82
N ILE A 276 -17.73 -2.70 6.89
CA ILE A 276 -18.69 -3.48 6.10
C ILE A 276 -19.54 -4.38 7.01
N LEU A 277 -18.91 -5.11 7.92
CA LEU A 277 -19.59 -6.03 8.86
C LEU A 277 -20.57 -5.33 9.81
N THR A 278 -20.39 -4.04 10.06
CA THR A 278 -21.28 -3.24 10.93
C THR A 278 -22.36 -2.48 10.18
N SER A 279 -22.31 -2.43 8.84
CA SER A 279 -23.36 -1.79 8.03
C SER A 279 -24.63 -2.62 8.00
N LYS A 280 -25.78 -1.93 8.09
CA LYS A 280 -27.11 -2.56 7.96
C LYS A 280 -27.41 -3.04 6.53
N LEU A 281 -26.70 -2.52 5.53
CA LEU A 281 -26.90 -2.90 4.13
C LEU A 281 -26.47 -4.33 3.84
N ILE A 282 -25.56 -4.89 4.64
CA ILE A 282 -25.06 -6.26 4.46
C ILE A 282 -26.19 -7.31 4.54
N ASP A 283 -27.23 -7.05 5.34
CA ASP A 283 -28.37 -7.96 5.50
C ASP A 283 -29.36 -7.90 4.33
N THR A 284 -29.27 -6.89 3.48
CA THR A 284 -30.22 -6.58 2.42
C THR A 284 -29.66 -6.62 1.01
N MET A 285 -28.34 -6.55 0.86
CA MET A 285 -27.63 -6.54 -0.42
C MET A 285 -27.00 -7.90 -0.71
N ASP A 286 -26.92 -8.25 -2.00
CA ASP A 286 -26.26 -9.48 -2.44
C ASP A 286 -24.74 -9.25 -2.60
N ILE A 287 -23.97 -9.76 -1.64
CA ILE A 287 -22.50 -9.71 -1.63
C ILE A 287 -21.85 -11.06 -1.97
N SER A 288 -22.64 -12.04 -2.42
CA SER A 288 -22.19 -13.42 -2.68
C SER A 288 -21.16 -13.55 -3.81
N SER A 289 -20.90 -12.47 -4.54
CA SER A 289 -19.84 -12.42 -5.56
C SER A 289 -18.43 -12.31 -4.99
N LEU A 290 -18.26 -11.91 -3.71
CA LEU A 290 -16.96 -11.79 -3.06
C LEU A 290 -16.27 -13.15 -2.95
N ARG A 291 -15.01 -13.23 -3.40
CA ARG A 291 -14.21 -14.44 -3.30
C ARG A 291 -12.76 -14.22 -2.85
N LEU A 292 -12.15 -13.06 -3.20
CA LEU A 292 -10.76 -12.74 -2.86
C LEU A 292 -10.68 -11.54 -1.91
N GLY A 293 -10.12 -11.75 -0.73
CA GLY A 293 -9.76 -10.74 0.24
C GLY A 293 -8.28 -10.78 0.59
N VAL A 294 -7.61 -9.63 0.57
CA VAL A 294 -6.23 -9.49 1.06
C VAL A 294 -6.23 -8.39 2.10
N THR A 295 -5.78 -8.70 3.29
CA THR A 295 -5.71 -7.74 4.40
C THR A 295 -4.29 -7.65 4.96
N GLY A 296 -3.99 -6.62 5.72
CA GLY A 296 -2.66 -6.40 6.28
C GLY A 296 -2.47 -4.97 6.78
N ALA A 297 -1.21 -4.58 6.97
CA ALA A 297 -0.77 -3.27 7.44
C ALA A 297 -1.19 -2.89 8.88
N ALA A 298 -1.89 -3.76 9.60
CA ALA A 298 -2.30 -3.59 11.00
C ALA A 298 -2.50 -4.95 11.65
N SER A 299 -2.65 -4.96 12.98
CA SER A 299 -3.04 -6.16 13.74
C SER A 299 -4.41 -6.66 13.31
N ILE A 300 -4.52 -7.95 13.10
CA ILE A 300 -5.74 -8.60 12.59
C ILE A 300 -6.26 -9.57 13.64
N PRO A 301 -7.43 -9.32 14.26
CA PRO A 301 -8.05 -10.29 15.13
C PRO A 301 -8.43 -11.56 14.34
N VAL A 302 -8.19 -12.76 14.92
CA VAL A 302 -8.58 -14.05 14.33
C VAL A 302 -10.07 -14.05 13.97
N GLN A 303 -10.90 -13.44 14.81
CA GLN A 303 -12.34 -13.33 14.56
C GLN A 303 -12.65 -12.55 13.28
N LEU A 304 -11.84 -11.56 12.92
CA LEU A 304 -12.06 -10.82 11.66
C LEU A 304 -11.83 -11.72 10.44
N ILE A 305 -10.76 -12.53 10.45
CA ILE A 305 -10.50 -13.49 9.36
C ILE A 305 -11.65 -14.49 9.24
N ARG A 306 -12.16 -14.97 10.39
CA ARG A 306 -13.34 -15.84 10.42
C ARG A 306 -14.56 -15.14 9.83
N ASP A 307 -14.85 -13.91 10.26
CA ASP A 307 -16.00 -13.15 9.79
C ASP A 307 -15.92 -12.81 8.29
N MET A 308 -14.74 -12.55 7.77
CA MET A 308 -14.51 -12.37 6.34
C MET A 308 -14.89 -13.63 5.54
N LYS A 309 -14.49 -14.81 6.00
CA LYS A 309 -14.84 -16.07 5.31
C LYS A 309 -16.30 -16.48 5.53
N GLU A 310 -16.80 -16.44 6.76
CA GLU A 310 -18.11 -17.01 7.12
C GLU A 310 -19.29 -16.04 6.88
N LYS A 311 -19.08 -14.71 7.08
CA LYS A 311 -20.15 -13.71 6.94
C LYS A 311 -20.08 -12.94 5.63
N LEU A 312 -18.87 -12.59 5.16
CA LEU A 312 -18.70 -11.89 3.88
C LEU A 312 -18.54 -12.83 2.69
N GLY A 313 -18.33 -14.13 2.92
CA GLY A 313 -18.30 -15.15 1.88
C GLY A 313 -16.97 -15.25 1.12
N PHE A 314 -15.90 -14.65 1.59
CA PHE A 314 -14.60 -14.76 0.93
C PHE A 314 -14.11 -16.22 0.91
N GLU A 315 -13.84 -16.75 -0.27
CA GLU A 315 -13.22 -18.06 -0.44
C GLU A 315 -11.75 -18.03 0.00
N THR A 316 -11.02 -17.01 -0.47
CA THR A 316 -9.61 -16.76 -0.15
C THR A 316 -9.46 -15.48 0.66
N VAL A 317 -8.88 -15.60 1.85
CA VAL A 317 -8.43 -14.48 2.67
C VAL A 317 -6.98 -14.74 3.03
N ILE A 318 -6.10 -13.80 2.69
CA ILE A 318 -4.68 -13.89 3.05
C ILE A 318 -4.17 -12.58 3.65
N THR A 319 -3.05 -12.70 4.35
CA THR A 319 -2.22 -11.58 4.76
C THR A 319 -0.89 -11.62 4.02
N ALA A 320 -0.26 -10.47 3.90
CA ALA A 320 1.04 -10.31 3.30
C ALA A 320 1.84 -9.23 4.05
N TYR A 321 3.16 -9.35 4.01
CA TYR A 321 4.09 -8.35 4.51
C TYR A 321 4.98 -7.85 3.38
N GLY A 322 5.25 -6.56 3.40
CA GLY A 322 6.16 -5.91 2.50
C GLY A 322 6.27 -4.42 2.79
N LEU A 323 7.32 -3.84 2.23
CA LEU A 323 7.68 -2.43 2.32
C LEU A 323 7.74 -1.85 0.91
N THR A 324 7.72 -0.55 0.79
CA THR A 324 7.98 0.10 -0.51
C THR A 324 9.36 -0.29 -1.03
N GLU A 325 10.35 -0.38 -0.14
CA GLU A 325 11.73 -0.80 -0.40
C GLU A 325 11.85 -2.26 -0.89
N SER A 326 10.84 -3.08 -0.68
CA SER A 326 10.74 -4.45 -1.22
C SER A 326 9.73 -4.56 -2.37
N THR A 327 9.46 -3.48 -3.07
CA THR A 327 8.47 -3.36 -4.16
C THR A 327 7.05 -3.74 -3.69
N GLY A 328 6.82 -3.85 -2.38
CA GLY A 328 5.52 -4.06 -1.75
C GLY A 328 5.22 -5.46 -1.23
N VAL A 329 6.00 -6.48 -1.57
CA VAL A 329 5.77 -7.86 -1.10
C VAL A 329 7.08 -8.54 -0.75
N VAL A 330 7.14 -9.13 0.45
CA VAL A 330 8.23 -9.99 0.95
C VAL A 330 7.70 -11.39 1.25
N THR A 331 6.62 -11.46 2.06
CA THR A 331 6.02 -12.73 2.47
C THR A 331 4.51 -12.71 2.29
N MET A 332 3.90 -13.87 2.16
CA MET A 332 2.46 -14.05 1.99
C MET A 332 2.00 -15.33 2.69
N CYS A 333 0.83 -15.29 3.34
CA CYS A 333 0.11 -16.47 3.74
C CYS A 333 -0.43 -17.22 2.53
N THR A 334 -0.67 -18.53 2.69
CA THR A 334 -1.26 -19.35 1.64
C THR A 334 -2.79 -19.31 1.71
N PRO A 335 -3.50 -19.54 0.60
CA PRO A 335 -4.97 -19.68 0.62
C PRO A 335 -5.48 -20.83 1.52
N ASP A 336 -4.64 -21.84 1.76
CA ASP A 336 -4.96 -23.03 2.55
C ASP A 336 -4.63 -22.88 4.05
N ASP A 337 -4.01 -21.76 4.46
CA ASP A 337 -3.68 -21.49 5.86
C ASP A 337 -4.96 -21.37 6.71
N ASP A 338 -4.89 -21.80 7.94
CA ASP A 338 -5.98 -21.66 8.89
C ASP A 338 -6.15 -20.20 9.38
N TYR A 339 -7.25 -19.91 10.03
CA TYR A 339 -7.60 -18.55 10.47
C TYR A 339 -6.59 -17.94 11.44
N GLU A 340 -6.00 -18.78 12.28
CA GLU A 340 -5.00 -18.35 13.26
C GLU A 340 -3.68 -18.01 12.58
N THR A 341 -3.20 -18.84 11.67
CA THR A 341 -1.99 -18.61 10.88
C THR A 341 -2.11 -17.33 10.07
N ILE A 342 -3.25 -17.12 9.36
CA ILE A 342 -3.49 -15.89 8.58
C ILE A 342 -3.52 -14.64 9.46
N ALA A 343 -4.11 -14.72 10.66
CA ALA A 343 -4.25 -13.58 11.55
C ALA A 343 -2.95 -13.25 12.30
N THR A 344 -2.16 -14.26 12.67
CA THR A 344 -1.02 -14.09 13.58
C THR A 344 0.34 -14.09 12.89
N THR A 345 0.39 -14.43 11.61
CA THR A 345 1.62 -14.41 10.80
C THR A 345 1.42 -13.59 9.53
N SER A 346 2.51 -13.31 8.84
CA SER A 346 2.51 -12.69 7.51
C SER A 346 2.97 -13.67 6.42
N GLY A 347 2.88 -14.97 6.70
CA GLY A 347 3.21 -16.03 5.76
C GLY A 347 4.70 -16.27 5.53
N CYS A 348 5.02 -16.96 4.45
CA CYS A 348 6.38 -17.31 4.02
C CYS A 348 6.89 -16.38 2.91
N ALA A 349 8.22 -16.34 2.73
CA ALA A 349 8.86 -15.61 1.65
C ALA A 349 8.30 -15.99 0.28
N ILE A 350 8.09 -14.98 -0.58
CA ILE A 350 7.74 -15.24 -1.98
C ILE A 350 8.90 -15.90 -2.72
N ALA A 351 8.63 -16.53 -3.85
CA ALA A 351 9.65 -17.25 -4.62
C ALA A 351 10.85 -16.36 -4.96
N ASP A 352 12.06 -16.91 -4.87
CA ASP A 352 13.34 -16.25 -5.12
C ASP A 352 13.62 -15.02 -4.22
N VAL A 353 12.99 -14.97 -3.05
CA VAL A 353 13.25 -13.98 -1.99
C VAL A 353 13.70 -14.72 -0.72
N GLU A 354 14.78 -14.24 -0.15
CA GLU A 354 15.36 -14.75 1.09
C GLU A 354 14.98 -13.85 2.26
N VAL A 355 14.62 -14.45 3.39
CA VAL A 355 14.29 -13.74 4.64
C VAL A 355 15.06 -14.40 5.78
N LYS A 356 15.67 -13.59 6.63
CA LYS A 356 16.25 -14.03 7.90
C LYS A 356 16.01 -12.99 8.99
N CYS A 357 16.15 -13.43 10.25
CA CYS A 357 16.14 -12.53 11.40
C CYS A 357 17.53 -12.47 12.04
N VAL A 358 18.00 -11.27 12.41
CA VAL A 358 19.32 -11.07 13.02
C VAL A 358 19.21 -10.33 14.34
N ASN A 359 20.18 -10.59 15.25
CA ASN A 359 20.33 -9.84 16.48
C ASN A 359 21.05 -8.49 16.25
N GLN A 360 21.28 -7.72 17.32
CA GLN A 360 21.96 -6.41 17.24
C GLN A 360 23.41 -6.49 16.76
N ASP A 361 24.05 -7.65 16.85
CA ASP A 361 25.42 -7.90 16.36
C ASP A 361 25.43 -8.35 14.88
N GLY A 362 24.26 -8.39 14.21
CA GLY A 362 24.09 -8.84 12.83
C GLY A 362 24.15 -10.36 12.64
N GLN A 363 24.14 -11.14 13.73
CA GLN A 363 24.15 -12.60 13.67
C GLN A 363 22.73 -13.13 13.53
N GLU A 364 22.55 -14.12 12.66
CA GLU A 364 21.26 -14.80 12.47
C GLU A 364 20.82 -15.48 13.77
N VAL A 365 19.57 -15.20 14.19
CA VAL A 365 18.97 -15.81 15.38
C VAL A 365 18.38 -17.18 15.07
N GLN A 366 18.16 -17.99 16.09
CA GLN A 366 17.50 -19.30 15.91
C GLN A 366 16.02 -19.12 15.58
N ALA A 367 15.46 -20.10 14.86
CA ALA A 367 14.02 -20.12 14.60
C ALA A 367 13.21 -20.02 15.90
N GLY A 368 12.25 -19.11 15.94
CA GLY A 368 11.43 -18.81 17.12
C GLY A 368 11.97 -17.67 17.98
N GLU A 369 13.17 -17.16 17.73
CA GLU A 369 13.73 -16.01 18.43
C GLU A 369 13.46 -14.69 17.65
N PRO A 370 13.20 -13.57 18.35
CA PRO A 370 12.99 -12.29 17.69
C PRO A 370 14.31 -11.70 17.19
N GLY A 371 14.26 -11.07 16.01
CA GLY A 371 15.38 -10.36 15.42
C GLY A 371 14.92 -9.35 14.37
N GLU A 372 15.83 -8.46 13.92
CA GLU A 372 15.57 -7.60 12.79
C GLU A 372 15.40 -8.44 11.53
N ILE A 373 14.33 -8.17 10.77
CA ILE A 373 14.03 -8.86 9.52
C ILE A 373 14.93 -8.28 8.42
N LEU A 374 15.74 -9.15 7.82
CA LEU A 374 16.54 -8.84 6.64
C LEU A 374 15.96 -9.56 5.43
N VAL A 375 15.93 -8.87 4.31
CA VAL A 375 15.36 -9.38 3.05
C VAL A 375 16.37 -9.24 1.92
N ARG A 376 16.50 -10.28 1.09
CA ARG A 376 17.32 -10.26 -0.11
C ARG A 376 16.58 -10.90 -1.27
N GLY A 377 16.59 -10.27 -2.44
CA GLY A 377 15.95 -10.83 -3.64
C GLY A 377 15.74 -9.78 -4.72
N TYR A 378 15.11 -10.21 -5.80
CA TYR A 378 14.80 -9.36 -6.95
C TYR A 378 13.81 -8.24 -6.64
N ASN A 379 13.06 -8.37 -5.56
CA ASN A 379 12.06 -7.41 -5.09
C ASN A 379 12.66 -6.19 -4.36
N ILE A 380 13.95 -6.23 -4.01
CA ILE A 380 14.60 -5.14 -3.27
C ILE A 380 14.85 -3.94 -4.19
N THR A 381 14.53 -2.77 -3.70
CA THR A 381 14.71 -1.48 -4.40
C THR A 381 16.12 -1.31 -4.94
N GLN A 382 16.26 -0.55 -6.03
CA GLN A 382 17.57 -0.10 -6.53
C GLN A 382 18.21 0.95 -5.60
N GLY A 383 17.47 1.45 -4.62
CA GLY A 383 17.90 2.44 -3.64
C GLY A 383 16.95 3.62 -3.50
N TYR A 384 17.41 4.64 -2.78
CA TYR A 384 16.68 5.89 -2.63
C TYR A 384 17.16 6.92 -3.64
N PHE A 385 16.23 7.54 -4.34
CA PHE A 385 16.50 8.52 -5.39
C PHE A 385 17.33 9.70 -4.86
N ASN A 386 18.44 9.98 -5.52
CA ASN A 386 19.42 11.02 -5.14
C ASN A 386 19.89 10.94 -3.66
N ASN A 387 19.88 9.75 -3.04
CA ASN A 387 20.29 9.56 -1.65
C ASN A 387 21.12 8.28 -1.46
N PRO A 388 22.37 8.27 -1.93
CA PRO A 388 23.25 7.10 -1.82
C PRO A 388 23.61 6.75 -0.37
N GLU A 389 23.68 7.71 0.53
CA GLU A 389 23.98 7.48 1.94
C GLU A 389 22.87 6.64 2.59
N ALA A 390 21.60 7.07 2.44
CA ALA A 390 20.47 6.31 2.94
C ALA A 390 20.35 4.93 2.28
N THR A 391 20.76 4.80 1.02
CA THR A 391 20.77 3.51 0.32
C THR A 391 21.78 2.55 0.96
N GLN A 392 23.01 3.02 1.27
CA GLN A 392 24.05 2.22 1.93
C GLN A 392 23.71 1.87 3.37
N GLU A 393 22.94 2.72 4.07
CA GLU A 393 22.42 2.41 5.41
C GLU A 393 21.34 1.32 5.38
N ALA A 394 20.51 1.30 4.32
CA ALA A 394 19.39 0.38 4.23
C ALA A 394 19.74 -0.95 3.58
N ILE A 395 20.71 -0.98 2.65
CA ILE A 395 21.10 -2.19 1.91
C ILE A 395 22.60 -2.41 2.14
N ASP A 396 22.92 -3.53 2.77
CA ASP A 396 24.32 -3.89 3.05
C ASP A 396 25.09 -4.38 1.80
N SER A 397 26.40 -4.62 1.97
CA SER A 397 27.30 -5.04 0.90
C SER A 397 26.96 -6.42 0.30
N ASP A 398 26.22 -7.26 1.04
CA ASP A 398 25.77 -8.59 0.61
C ASP A 398 24.38 -8.55 -0.04
N GLY A 399 23.79 -7.36 -0.18
CA GLY A 399 22.49 -7.11 -0.80
C GLY A 399 21.29 -7.36 0.11
N TRP A 400 21.48 -7.42 1.42
CA TRP A 400 20.39 -7.53 2.37
C TRP A 400 19.82 -6.16 2.70
N LEU A 401 18.50 -6.02 2.53
CA LEU A 401 17.73 -4.88 3.02
C LEU A 401 17.48 -5.03 4.52
N HIS A 402 17.94 -4.07 5.30
CA HIS A 402 17.59 -3.88 6.70
C HIS A 402 16.22 -3.22 6.77
N THR A 403 15.20 -3.98 7.14
CA THR A 403 13.80 -3.49 7.09
C THR A 403 13.48 -2.53 8.23
N GLY A 404 14.23 -2.62 9.32
CA GLY A 404 13.91 -1.95 10.58
C GLY A 404 12.66 -2.51 11.28
N ASP A 405 12.10 -3.60 10.78
CA ASP A 405 11.01 -4.32 11.42
C ASP A 405 11.60 -5.52 12.20
N ILE A 406 11.02 -5.80 13.38
CA ILE A 406 11.38 -6.94 14.19
C ILE A 406 10.35 -8.04 13.97
N GLY A 407 10.84 -9.27 13.80
CA GLY A 407 9.97 -10.42 13.61
C GLY A 407 10.54 -11.70 14.17
N ILE A 408 9.72 -12.72 14.18
CA ILE A 408 10.06 -14.08 14.58
C ILE A 408 9.81 -14.98 13.36
N LEU A 409 10.86 -15.63 12.89
CA LEU A 409 10.78 -16.62 11.82
C LEU A 409 10.69 -18.01 12.46
N ASP A 410 9.64 -18.76 12.14
CA ASP A 410 9.47 -20.12 12.66
C ASP A 410 10.23 -21.16 11.82
N THR A 411 10.21 -22.43 12.28
CA THR A 411 10.86 -23.56 11.59
C THR A 411 10.22 -23.92 10.25
N ASN A 412 9.02 -23.44 9.96
CA ASN A 412 8.30 -23.68 8.71
C ASN A 412 8.49 -22.51 7.72
N GLY A 413 9.19 -21.44 8.13
CA GLY A 413 9.43 -20.25 7.32
C GLY A 413 8.33 -19.18 7.42
N TYR A 414 7.37 -19.32 8.36
CA TYR A 414 6.39 -18.27 8.60
C TYR A 414 6.98 -17.16 9.45
N ILE A 415 6.76 -15.90 9.01
CA ILE A 415 7.20 -14.71 9.72
C ILE A 415 6.06 -14.09 10.51
N LYS A 416 6.30 -13.83 11.78
CA LYS A 416 5.42 -13.02 12.64
C LYS A 416 6.09 -11.68 12.88
N ILE A 417 5.50 -10.61 12.41
CA ILE A 417 5.98 -9.26 12.69
C ILE A 417 5.60 -8.92 14.12
N THR A 418 6.58 -8.59 14.94
CA THR A 418 6.36 -8.29 16.36
C THR A 418 6.39 -6.79 16.63
N ASP A 419 7.27 -6.05 15.93
CA ASP A 419 7.32 -4.58 16.03
C ASP A 419 8.24 -3.93 14.98
N ARG A 420 8.41 -2.59 15.08
CA ARG A 420 9.52 -1.86 14.50
C ARG A 420 10.62 -1.66 15.53
N SER A 421 11.87 -1.83 15.16
CA SER A 421 13.01 -1.66 16.06
C SER A 421 13.05 -0.27 16.72
N LYS A 422 12.47 0.73 16.07
CA LYS A 422 12.38 2.12 16.55
C LYS A 422 11.19 2.40 17.47
N ASP A 423 10.20 1.52 17.53
CA ASP A 423 9.03 1.63 18.41
C ASP A 423 9.16 0.76 19.66
N MET A 424 10.07 -0.23 19.66
CA MET A 424 10.42 -1.03 20.83
C MET A 424 10.96 -0.12 21.95
N PHE A 425 10.54 -0.39 23.17
CA PHE A 425 11.03 0.29 24.38
C PHE A 425 11.47 -0.71 25.44
N ILE A 426 12.32 -0.26 26.38
CA ILE A 426 12.96 -1.15 27.33
C ILE A 426 12.38 -0.93 28.73
N VAL A 427 11.69 -1.94 29.25
CA VAL A 427 11.07 -1.94 30.59
C VAL A 427 11.90 -2.75 31.55
N GLY A 428 12.69 -2.10 32.41
CA GLY A 428 13.49 -2.80 33.41
C GLY A 428 14.47 -3.84 32.85
N GLY A 429 15.02 -3.57 31.65
CA GLY A 429 15.95 -4.45 30.94
C GLY A 429 15.30 -5.47 30.00
N PHE A 430 13.97 -5.48 29.90
CA PHE A 430 13.24 -6.34 28.95
C PHE A 430 12.75 -5.53 27.75
N ASN A 431 12.93 -6.06 26.55
CA ASN A 431 12.37 -5.48 25.34
C ASN A 431 10.84 -5.64 25.36
N ALA A 432 10.14 -4.53 25.29
CA ALA A 432 8.69 -4.49 25.14
C ALA A 432 8.34 -4.01 23.72
N TYR A 433 7.52 -4.79 23.06
CA TYR A 433 7.14 -4.57 21.66
C TYR A 433 5.69 -4.06 21.62
N PRO A 434 5.45 -2.79 21.24
CA PRO A 434 4.12 -2.20 21.19
C PRO A 434 3.10 -3.07 20.46
N ALA A 435 3.43 -3.61 19.28
CA ALA A 435 2.52 -4.41 18.50
C ALA A 435 2.07 -5.70 19.23
N GLU A 436 2.96 -6.32 20.01
CA GLU A 436 2.59 -7.48 20.83
C GLU A 436 1.57 -7.11 21.92
N ILE A 437 1.80 -5.99 22.59
CA ILE A 437 0.90 -5.48 23.62
C ILE A 437 -0.45 -5.07 23.02
N GLU A 438 -0.43 -4.39 21.87
CA GLU A 438 -1.63 -3.99 21.12
C GLU A 438 -2.48 -5.18 20.71
N ASN A 439 -1.85 -6.25 20.22
CA ASN A 439 -2.55 -7.49 19.86
C ASN A 439 -3.27 -8.09 21.07
N ILE A 440 -2.56 -8.22 22.19
CA ILE A 440 -3.17 -8.75 23.43
C ILE A 440 -4.32 -7.85 23.89
N LEU A 441 -4.17 -6.53 23.88
CA LEU A 441 -5.24 -5.60 24.25
C LEU A 441 -6.45 -5.73 23.32
N CYS A 442 -6.25 -5.95 22.03
CA CYS A 442 -7.33 -6.15 21.05
C CYS A 442 -8.09 -7.47 21.22
N ASP A 443 -7.55 -8.45 21.96
CA ASP A 443 -8.29 -9.66 22.36
C ASP A 443 -9.38 -9.37 23.40
N HIS A 444 -9.33 -8.21 24.06
CA HIS A 444 -10.38 -7.81 25.00
C HIS A 444 -11.69 -7.50 24.25
N PRO A 445 -12.86 -8.07 24.67
CA PRO A 445 -14.13 -7.96 23.94
C PRO A 445 -14.59 -6.53 23.64
N ALA A 446 -14.28 -5.58 24.52
CA ALA A 446 -14.70 -4.18 24.41
C ALA A 446 -13.76 -3.31 23.54
N ILE A 447 -12.58 -3.79 23.16
CA ILE A 447 -11.58 -3.00 22.45
C ILE A 447 -11.72 -3.18 20.94
N SER A 448 -11.78 -2.06 20.21
CA SER A 448 -11.77 -2.03 18.76
C SER A 448 -10.35 -1.92 18.20
N GLN A 449 -9.57 -1.01 18.80
CA GLN A 449 -8.16 -0.78 18.41
C GLN A 449 -7.37 -0.32 19.63
N ALA A 450 -6.07 -0.58 19.62
CA ALA A 450 -5.12 -0.07 20.59
C ALA A 450 -3.85 0.43 19.91
N ALA A 451 -3.23 1.46 20.48
CA ALA A 451 -1.89 1.90 20.14
C ALA A 451 -1.07 2.04 21.41
N VAL A 452 0.16 1.51 21.41
CA VAL A 452 1.03 1.52 22.58
C VAL A 452 2.34 2.24 22.24
N ILE A 453 2.78 3.08 23.16
CA ILE A 453 4.08 3.76 23.12
C ILE A 453 4.85 3.55 24.41
N GLY A 454 6.18 3.62 24.34
CA GLY A 454 7.04 3.74 25.53
C GLY A 454 7.03 5.19 26.02
N ILE A 455 6.81 5.36 27.31
CA ILE A 455 6.96 6.64 28.02
C ILE A 455 8.03 6.51 29.10
N LYS A 456 8.70 7.60 29.45
CA LYS A 456 9.78 7.59 30.45
C LYS A 456 9.27 7.24 31.83
N ASP A 457 9.98 6.37 32.55
CA ASP A 457 9.75 5.99 33.92
C ASP A 457 11.07 6.02 34.71
N GLU A 458 11.08 6.66 35.89
CA GLU A 458 12.31 6.84 36.68
C GLU A 458 12.91 5.51 37.15
N ARG A 459 12.10 4.48 37.38
CA ARG A 459 12.53 3.20 37.91
C ARG A 459 12.84 2.16 36.85
N MET A 460 12.00 2.10 35.80
CA MET A 460 12.03 1.04 34.79
C MET A 460 12.73 1.48 33.50
N GLY A 461 13.12 2.76 33.39
CA GLY A 461 13.62 3.38 32.18
C GLY A 461 12.48 3.86 31.29
N GLU A 462 11.70 2.91 30.79
CA GLU A 462 10.45 3.18 30.08
C GLU A 462 9.34 2.24 30.56
N VAL A 463 8.08 2.62 30.31
CA VAL A 463 6.89 1.80 30.57
C VAL A 463 5.87 2.01 29.45
N ALA A 464 4.95 1.07 29.28
CA ALA A 464 3.90 1.16 28.27
C ALA A 464 2.81 2.17 28.67
N LYS A 465 2.44 3.05 27.74
CA LYS A 465 1.18 3.81 27.73
C LYS A 465 0.32 3.30 26.59
N ALA A 466 -0.93 2.94 26.86
CA ALA A 466 -1.89 2.44 25.86
C ALA A 466 -2.95 3.49 25.57
N PHE A 467 -3.16 3.78 24.28
CA PHE A 467 -4.30 4.55 23.76
C PHE A 467 -5.31 3.56 23.20
N VAL A 468 -6.54 3.59 23.72
CA VAL A 468 -7.53 2.53 23.47
C VAL A 468 -8.80 3.12 22.87
N LEU A 469 -9.21 2.58 21.72
CA LEU A 469 -10.49 2.86 21.11
C LEU A 469 -11.46 1.72 21.43
N LEU A 470 -12.58 2.04 22.07
CA LEU A 470 -13.61 1.07 22.39
C LEU A 470 -14.53 0.78 21.19
N LYS A 471 -15.11 -0.40 21.18
CA LYS A 471 -16.21 -0.73 20.27
C LYS A 471 -17.46 0.09 20.64
N PRO A 472 -18.36 0.37 19.68
CA PRO A 472 -19.63 1.01 19.97
C PRO A 472 -20.39 0.28 21.11
N ASP A 473 -21.07 1.04 21.96
CA ASP A 473 -21.90 0.53 23.06
C ASP A 473 -21.19 -0.32 24.12
N HIS A 474 -19.84 -0.25 24.16
CA HIS A 474 -19.05 -0.88 25.20
C HIS A 474 -18.51 0.17 26.16
N ASP A 475 -18.48 -0.20 27.45
CA ASP A 475 -17.88 0.59 28.53
C ASP A 475 -16.75 -0.21 29.18
N LEU A 476 -15.63 0.43 29.39
CA LEU A 476 -14.44 -0.14 30.03
C LEU A 476 -13.67 0.98 30.71
N ASN A 477 -13.29 0.79 31.97
CA ASN A 477 -12.43 1.73 32.67
C ASN A 477 -10.98 1.25 32.71
N ALA A 478 -10.05 2.18 33.02
CA ALA A 478 -8.62 1.90 33.01
C ALA A 478 -8.24 0.81 34.05
N ASP A 479 -8.81 0.84 35.24
CA ASP A 479 -8.49 -0.13 36.29
C ASP A 479 -8.86 -1.56 35.89
N SER A 480 -10.04 -1.72 35.26
CA SER A 480 -10.50 -3.02 34.76
C SER A 480 -9.60 -3.53 33.62
N LEU A 481 -9.20 -2.65 32.72
CA LEU A 481 -8.30 -3.01 31.61
C LEU A 481 -6.89 -3.36 32.13
N LEU A 482 -6.36 -2.60 33.09
CA LEU A 482 -5.07 -2.89 33.70
C LEU A 482 -5.09 -4.22 34.45
N GLN A 483 -6.20 -4.53 35.15
CA GLN A 483 -6.35 -5.82 35.81
C GLN A 483 -6.41 -6.96 34.80
N TRP A 484 -7.22 -6.81 33.72
CA TRP A 484 -7.30 -7.78 32.65
C TRP A 484 -5.93 -7.99 31.99
N SER A 485 -5.19 -6.89 31.72
CA SER A 485 -3.84 -6.96 31.13
C SER A 485 -2.86 -7.75 32.00
N LYS A 486 -2.92 -7.59 33.32
CA LYS A 486 -2.07 -8.38 34.28
C LYS A 486 -2.34 -9.87 34.20
N ASP A 487 -3.57 -10.26 33.89
CA ASP A 487 -3.97 -11.66 33.77
C ASP A 487 -3.60 -12.28 32.43
N ASN A 488 -3.35 -11.44 31.38
CA ASN A 488 -3.17 -11.90 30.00
C ASN A 488 -1.77 -11.62 29.42
N MET A 489 -0.92 -10.84 30.09
CA MET A 489 0.44 -10.56 29.62
C MET A 489 1.47 -10.45 30.74
N ALA A 490 2.74 -10.62 30.41
CA ALA A 490 3.85 -10.48 31.36
C ALA A 490 3.87 -9.06 31.96
N ASN A 491 4.24 -8.94 33.24
CA ASN A 491 4.13 -7.68 33.99
C ASN A 491 4.89 -6.48 33.35
N TYR A 492 6.00 -6.73 32.67
CA TYR A 492 6.75 -5.67 31.99
C TYR A 492 6.04 -5.15 30.75
N LYS A 493 5.10 -5.90 30.18
CA LYS A 493 4.26 -5.52 29.01
C LYS A 493 2.99 -4.79 29.43
N VAL A 494 2.55 -4.95 30.69
CA VAL A 494 1.32 -4.32 31.19
C VAL A 494 1.44 -2.80 31.11
N PRO A 495 0.54 -2.11 30.42
CA PRO A 495 0.53 -0.65 30.40
C PRO A 495 0.48 -0.06 31.82
N ARG A 496 1.20 1.02 32.05
CA ARG A 496 1.12 1.78 33.33
C ARG A 496 0.11 2.91 33.22
N GLU A 497 -0.13 3.37 31.99
CA GLU A 497 -1.14 4.37 31.70
C GLU A 497 -2.06 3.87 30.60
N VAL A 498 -3.35 4.18 30.73
CA VAL A 498 -4.38 3.89 29.71
C VAL A 498 -5.18 5.15 29.46
N GLU A 499 -5.27 5.53 28.20
CA GLU A 499 -6.06 6.66 27.72
C GLU A 499 -7.10 6.16 26.72
N PHE A 500 -8.39 6.41 27.01
CA PHE A 500 -9.46 6.09 26.07
C PHE A 500 -9.66 7.24 25.10
N VAL A 501 -9.53 6.92 23.80
CA VAL A 501 -9.62 7.91 22.72
C VAL A 501 -10.83 7.65 21.84
N ARG A 502 -11.30 8.70 21.17
CA ARG A 502 -12.41 8.59 20.19
C ARG A 502 -11.92 8.15 18.81
N GLU A 503 -10.68 8.45 18.50
CA GLU A 503 -10.01 8.09 17.26
C GLU A 503 -8.49 7.99 17.50
N LEU A 504 -7.82 7.15 16.72
CA LEU A 504 -6.36 7.06 16.70
C LEU A 504 -5.84 7.80 15.45
N PRO A 505 -4.75 8.58 15.58
CA PRO A 505 -4.18 9.28 14.42
C PRO A 505 -3.67 8.27 13.40
N THR A 506 -4.22 8.30 12.18
CA THR A 506 -3.84 7.38 11.11
C THR A 506 -3.36 8.13 9.87
N ASN A 507 -2.44 7.51 9.13
CA ASN A 507 -2.07 8.01 7.80
C ASN A 507 -3.12 7.62 6.75
N ALA A 508 -2.89 8.03 5.49
CA ALA A 508 -3.80 7.75 4.38
C ALA A 508 -3.98 6.25 4.06
N ALA A 509 -3.05 5.41 4.47
CA ALA A 509 -3.12 3.95 4.32
C ALA A 509 -3.78 3.25 5.54
N GLY A 510 -4.33 4.02 6.50
CA GLY A 510 -4.95 3.48 7.72
C GLY A 510 -3.96 3.06 8.80
N LYS A 511 -2.66 3.35 8.66
CA LYS A 511 -1.64 3.02 9.66
C LYS A 511 -1.60 4.07 10.76
N ILE A 512 -1.61 3.61 12.03
CA ILE A 512 -1.51 4.48 13.21
C ILE A 512 -0.15 5.19 13.22
N MET A 513 -0.19 6.51 13.41
CA MET A 513 0.98 7.39 13.48
C MET A 513 1.41 7.58 14.94
N LYS A 514 2.08 6.58 15.51
CA LYS A 514 2.49 6.55 16.92
C LYS A 514 3.35 7.74 17.35
N TYR A 515 4.10 8.36 16.43
CA TYR A 515 4.90 9.55 16.74
C TYR A 515 4.05 10.74 17.19
N LEU A 516 2.83 10.89 16.65
CA LEU A 516 1.90 11.93 17.09
C LEU A 516 1.40 11.68 18.53
N LEU A 517 1.31 10.43 18.96
CA LEU A 517 0.93 10.07 20.32
C LEU A 517 2.07 10.32 21.34
N LYS A 518 3.33 10.34 20.87
CA LYS A 518 4.50 10.66 21.70
C LYS A 518 4.63 12.15 22.01
N ASP A 519 4.15 13.02 21.13
CA ASP A 519 4.21 14.48 21.32
C ASP A 519 3.12 15.01 22.28
N GLU A 520 2.08 14.22 22.55
CA GLU A 520 0.96 14.56 23.46
C GLU A 520 1.12 13.95 24.86
N SER A 521 2.20 13.19 25.13
CA SER A 521 2.39 12.42 26.40
C SER A 521 3.53 12.96 27.28
#